data_a38808260d5d272665d22526aabeba03
#
_entry.id   a38808260d5d272665d22526aabeba03
#
_cell.length_a   1.000
_cell.length_b   1.000
_cell.length_c   1.000
_cell.angle_alpha   90.00
_cell.angle_beta   90.00
_cell.angle_gamma   90.00
#
_symmetry.space_group_name_H-M   'P 1'
#
loop_
_entity.id
_entity.type
_entity.pdbx_description
1 polymer ?
#
loop_
_entity_poly.entity_id
_entity_poly.type
_entity_poly.pdbx_seq_one_letter_code
_entity_poly.pdbx_strand_id
1 'polypeptide(L)'
;MSDIVLLSNPTSVAEMVANAKEVVLSGDIDPITAFVNIQKMAKAIETYSKDKDIRRVTLDALQLYGQKSVTKGDATLEITETGTRYDYSTTGDARIAELYELKKALDADIKEREQYLKSLPSSGVQVVDPDSGEVATLYPPVKTSTTWIRTTFAK
;
A
#
# COMPACT_ATOMS: atom_id res chain seq x y z
N MET A 1 9.80 19.49 31.00
CA MET A 1 9.43 19.72 29.59
C MET A 1 10.27 18.75 28.79
N SER A 2 9.65 17.69 28.26
CA SER A 2 10.38 16.75 27.44
C SER A 2 10.52 17.36 26.06
N ASP A 3 11.70 17.90 25.78
CA ASP A 3 12.01 18.40 24.44
C ASP A 3 11.90 17.23 23.47
N ILE A 4 10.92 17.30 22.58
CA ILE A 4 10.77 16.33 21.50
C ILE A 4 11.83 16.67 20.46
N VAL A 5 13.07 16.29 20.74
CA VAL A 5 14.27 16.56 19.92
C VAL A 5 14.08 16.12 18.46
N LEU A 6 13.26 15.10 18.22
CA LEU A 6 12.87 14.64 16.89
C LEU A 6 12.14 15.69 16.03
N LEU A 7 11.46 16.66 16.65
CA LEU A 7 10.71 17.69 15.92
C LEU A 7 11.48 19.00 15.73
N SER A 8 12.62 19.16 16.37
CA SER A 8 13.40 20.40 16.37
C SER A 8 14.68 20.34 15.54
N ASN A 9 15.10 19.17 15.07
CA ASN A 9 16.38 19.01 14.36
C ASN A 9 16.12 18.64 12.88
N PRO A 10 16.40 19.54 11.92
CA PRO A 10 16.18 19.28 10.50
C PRO A 10 17.31 18.39 9.92
N THR A 11 17.23 17.09 10.21
CA THR A 11 18.08 16.11 9.55
C THR A 11 17.34 15.60 8.31
N SER A 12 17.99 15.56 7.16
CA SER A 12 17.37 15.04 5.94
C SER A 12 17.01 13.55 6.10
N VAL A 13 15.98 13.10 5.39
CA VAL A 13 15.59 11.67 5.39
C VAL A 13 16.76 10.79 4.95
N ALA A 14 17.57 11.26 4.00
CA ALA A 14 18.74 10.53 3.52
C ALA A 14 19.80 10.33 4.62
N GLU A 15 20.08 11.36 5.40
CA GLU A 15 21.01 11.29 6.55
C GLU A 15 20.49 10.37 7.65
N MET A 16 19.18 10.43 7.97
CA MET A 16 18.57 9.52 8.94
C MET A 16 18.74 8.05 8.53
N VAL A 17 18.50 7.75 7.25
CA VAL A 17 18.67 6.40 6.72
C VAL A 17 20.13 5.98 6.72
N ALA A 18 21.07 6.87 6.32
CA ALA A 18 22.48 6.58 6.31
C ALA A 18 23.02 6.25 7.72
N ASN A 19 22.70 7.09 8.70
CA ASN A 19 23.09 6.88 10.10
C ASN A 19 22.52 5.57 10.67
N ALA A 20 21.23 5.29 10.41
CA ALA A 20 20.63 4.04 10.86
C ALA A 20 21.29 2.80 10.24
N LYS A 21 21.68 2.87 8.96
CA LYS A 21 22.42 1.79 8.29
C LYS A 21 23.82 1.60 8.87
N GLU A 22 24.55 2.69 9.08
CA GLU A 22 25.91 2.66 9.63
C GLU A 22 25.97 1.95 10.98
N VAL A 23 25.08 2.33 11.91
CA VAL A 23 25.01 1.75 13.26
C VAL A 23 24.71 0.25 13.25
N VAL A 24 23.90 -0.21 12.29
CA VAL A 24 23.58 -1.65 12.15
C VAL A 24 24.74 -2.40 11.48
N LEU A 25 25.38 -1.81 10.46
CA LEU A 25 26.44 -2.45 9.71
C LEU A 25 27.78 -2.47 10.48
N SER A 26 27.99 -1.51 11.42
CA SER A 26 29.14 -1.52 12.33
C SER A 26 29.04 -2.60 13.40
N GLY A 27 27.85 -3.15 13.63
CA GLY A 27 27.61 -4.15 14.69
C GLY A 27 27.35 -3.55 16.08
N ASP A 28 27.19 -2.21 16.17
CA ASP A 28 26.93 -1.53 17.44
C ASP A 28 25.53 -1.85 18.01
N ILE A 29 24.59 -2.22 17.13
CA ILE A 29 23.23 -2.62 17.50
C ILE A 29 22.89 -3.95 16.82
N ASP A 30 22.22 -4.84 17.57
CA ASP A 30 21.64 -6.05 17.00
C ASP A 30 20.66 -5.72 15.85
N PRO A 31 20.86 -6.31 14.66
CA PRO A 31 20.05 -6.01 13.47
C PRO A 31 18.56 -6.24 13.66
N ILE A 32 18.17 -7.25 14.43
CA ILE A 32 16.75 -7.57 14.69
C ILE A 32 16.14 -6.48 15.58
N THR A 33 16.84 -6.10 16.64
CA THR A 33 16.42 -5.02 17.55
C THR A 33 16.29 -3.69 16.80
N ALA A 34 17.29 -3.34 15.97
CA ALA A 34 17.27 -2.14 15.16
C ALA A 34 16.08 -2.14 14.22
N PHE A 35 15.83 -3.25 13.50
CA PHE A 35 14.70 -3.39 12.57
C PHE A 35 13.36 -3.21 13.30
N VAL A 36 13.16 -3.86 14.45
CA VAL A 36 11.92 -3.73 15.25
C VAL A 36 11.71 -2.28 15.71
N ASN A 37 12.77 -1.60 16.16
CA ASN A 37 12.67 -0.21 16.62
C ASN A 37 12.30 0.74 15.46
N ILE A 38 12.93 0.58 14.29
CA ILE A 38 12.58 1.37 13.09
C ILE A 38 11.14 1.11 12.67
N GLN A 39 10.66 -0.14 12.70
CA GLN A 39 9.26 -0.45 12.39
C GLN A 39 8.28 0.17 13.39
N LYS A 40 8.61 0.21 14.69
CA LYS A 40 7.83 0.92 15.72
C LYS A 40 7.76 2.41 15.44
N MET A 41 8.90 3.03 15.11
CA MET A 41 8.95 4.46 14.74
C MET A 41 8.11 4.74 13.51
N ALA A 42 8.24 3.94 12.46
CA ALA A 42 7.44 4.08 11.23
C ALA A 42 5.95 4.00 11.54
N LYS A 43 5.54 3.05 12.39
CA LYS A 43 4.14 2.92 12.82
C LYS A 43 3.65 4.10 13.64
N ALA A 44 4.47 4.63 14.53
CA ALA A 44 4.15 5.82 15.33
C ALA A 44 3.98 7.05 14.43
N ILE A 45 4.90 7.27 13.48
CA ILE A 45 4.85 8.38 12.51
C ILE A 45 3.62 8.25 11.62
N GLU A 46 3.33 7.05 11.11
CA GLU A 46 2.12 6.78 10.32
C GLU A 46 0.84 7.13 11.11
N THR A 47 0.78 6.70 12.38
CA THR A 47 -0.36 6.95 13.26
C THR A 47 -0.53 8.45 13.52
N TYR A 48 0.56 9.16 13.85
CA TYR A 48 0.58 10.60 14.03
C TYR A 48 0.10 11.34 12.77
N SER A 49 0.64 10.96 11.60
CA SER A 49 0.29 11.62 10.32
C SER A 49 -1.17 11.42 9.90
N LYS A 50 -1.80 10.32 10.38
CA LYS A 50 -3.22 10.00 10.11
C LYS A 50 -4.17 10.53 11.18
N ASP A 51 -3.64 11.05 12.29
CA ASP A 51 -4.44 11.60 13.38
C ASP A 51 -5.27 12.78 12.88
N LYS A 52 -6.57 12.76 13.20
CA LYS A 52 -7.52 13.75 12.70
C LYS A 52 -7.29 15.14 13.27
N ASP A 53 -6.89 15.21 14.54
CA ASP A 53 -6.67 16.49 15.21
C ASP A 53 -5.37 17.13 14.72
N ILE A 54 -4.31 16.34 14.57
CA ILE A 54 -3.05 16.82 13.97
C ILE A 54 -3.26 17.31 12.55
N ARG A 55 -3.99 16.54 11.72
CA ARG A 55 -4.29 16.96 10.34
C ARG A 55 -5.10 18.23 10.28
N ARG A 56 -6.11 18.38 11.15
CA ARG A 56 -6.93 19.59 11.23
C ARG A 56 -6.08 20.80 11.59
N VAL A 57 -5.32 20.74 12.69
CA VAL A 57 -4.47 21.85 13.15
C VAL A 57 -3.42 22.22 12.09
N THR A 58 -2.84 21.22 11.41
CA THR A 58 -1.87 21.47 10.33
C THR A 58 -2.52 22.14 9.14
N LEU A 59 -3.73 21.71 8.75
CA LEU A 59 -4.50 22.30 7.66
C LEU A 59 -4.87 23.76 7.97
N ASP A 60 -5.39 24.01 9.19
CA ASP A 60 -5.74 25.36 9.65
C ASP A 60 -4.50 26.27 9.60
N ALA A 61 -3.35 25.78 10.06
CA ALA A 61 -2.09 26.52 10.01
C ALA A 61 -1.64 26.81 8.57
N LEU A 62 -1.77 25.86 7.64
CA LEU A 62 -1.43 26.05 6.22
C LEU A 62 -2.35 27.09 5.56
N GLN A 63 -3.64 27.08 5.87
CA GLN A 63 -4.61 28.05 5.33
C GLN A 63 -4.27 29.49 5.73
N LEU A 64 -3.71 29.71 6.94
CA LEU A 64 -3.29 31.02 7.39
C LEU A 64 -2.16 31.64 6.55
N TYR A 65 -1.36 30.84 5.86
CA TYR A 65 -0.34 31.34 4.93
C TYR A 65 -0.92 31.94 3.65
N GLY A 66 -2.20 31.66 3.33
CA GLY A 66 -2.88 32.21 2.14
C GLY A 66 -2.27 31.78 0.81
N GLN A 67 -1.38 30.79 0.80
CA GLN A 67 -0.70 30.26 -0.36
C GLN A 67 -1.10 28.81 -0.60
N LYS A 68 -1.09 28.39 -1.88
CA LYS A 68 -1.42 27.00 -2.26
C LYS A 68 -0.39 25.99 -1.70
N SER A 69 0.87 26.42 -1.58
CA SER A 69 1.96 25.60 -1.04
C SER A 69 2.85 26.40 -0.10
N VAL A 70 3.41 25.72 0.90
CA VAL A 70 4.32 26.31 1.90
C VAL A 70 5.54 25.41 2.02
N THR A 71 6.74 25.97 1.87
CA THR A 71 8.00 25.26 2.06
C THR A 71 8.54 25.51 3.48
N LYS A 72 8.88 24.43 4.17
CA LYS A 72 9.52 24.43 5.50
C LYS A 72 10.71 23.46 5.46
N GLY A 73 11.92 24.00 5.62
CA GLY A 73 13.17 23.20 5.46
C GLY A 73 13.28 22.64 4.05
N ASP A 74 13.45 21.34 3.94
CA ASP A 74 13.53 20.55 2.71
C ASP A 74 12.18 19.98 2.22
N ALA A 75 11.08 20.32 2.90
CA ALA A 75 9.76 19.83 2.59
C ALA A 75 8.83 20.94 2.08
N THR A 76 8.05 20.64 1.05
CA THR A 76 6.97 21.47 0.56
C THR A 76 5.62 20.83 0.88
N LEU A 77 4.76 21.57 1.57
CA LEU A 77 3.41 21.15 1.91
C LEU A 77 2.42 21.85 0.97
N GLU A 78 1.49 21.09 0.41
CA GLU A 78 0.44 21.59 -0.47
C GLU A 78 -0.92 21.08 0.01
N ILE A 79 -1.92 21.97 0.01
CA ILE A 79 -3.32 21.58 0.26
C ILE A 79 -3.88 21.01 -1.03
N THR A 80 -4.17 19.72 -1.02
CA THR A 80 -4.74 19.01 -2.17
C THR A 80 -6.01 18.28 -1.78
N GLU A 81 -6.97 18.26 -2.70
CA GLU A 81 -8.12 17.37 -2.59
C GLU A 81 -7.72 15.97 -3.02
N THR A 82 -7.83 15.03 -2.10
CA THR A 82 -7.50 13.62 -2.38
C THR A 82 -8.71 12.74 -2.14
N GLY A 83 -8.81 11.67 -2.91
CA GLY A 83 -9.83 10.65 -2.68
C GLY A 83 -11.20 10.98 -3.24
N THR A 84 -11.31 11.86 -4.25
CA THR A 84 -12.55 12.06 -4.99
C THR A 84 -13.05 10.72 -5.52
N ARG A 85 -14.25 10.33 -5.12
CA ARG A 85 -14.93 9.12 -5.58
C ARG A 85 -16.25 9.52 -6.21
N TYR A 86 -16.52 8.96 -7.37
CA TYR A 86 -17.80 9.12 -8.02
C TYR A 86 -18.70 7.93 -7.67
N ASP A 87 -19.85 8.19 -7.10
CA ASP A 87 -20.89 7.19 -6.85
C ASP A 87 -21.85 7.18 -8.03
N TYR A 88 -21.78 6.13 -8.82
CA TYR A 88 -22.63 5.94 -9.99
C TYR A 88 -23.98 5.29 -9.65
N SER A 89 -24.22 4.84 -8.42
CA SER A 89 -25.46 4.18 -8.02
C SER A 89 -26.68 5.12 -8.09
N THR A 90 -26.42 6.43 -7.97
CA THR A 90 -27.48 7.47 -7.95
C THR A 90 -27.71 8.12 -9.31
N THR A 91 -26.99 7.72 -10.35
CA THR A 91 -27.09 8.35 -11.69
C THR A 91 -28.37 8.04 -12.43
N GLY A 92 -29.09 6.98 -12.04
CA GLY A 92 -30.26 6.48 -12.76
C GLY A 92 -29.94 5.81 -14.10
N ASP A 93 -28.65 5.63 -14.41
CA ASP A 93 -28.21 4.97 -15.64
C ASP A 93 -28.31 3.45 -15.49
N ALA A 94 -29.36 2.85 -16.11
CA ALA A 94 -29.56 1.42 -16.12
C ALA A 94 -28.42 0.64 -16.78
N ARG A 95 -27.74 1.25 -17.77
CA ARG A 95 -26.65 0.61 -18.48
C ARG A 95 -25.41 0.41 -17.59
N ILE A 96 -25.08 1.40 -16.74
CA ILE A 96 -23.95 1.24 -15.82
C ILE A 96 -24.24 0.16 -14.78
N ALA A 97 -25.49 0.07 -14.30
CA ALA A 97 -25.91 -0.98 -13.35
C ALA A 97 -25.76 -2.38 -13.98
N GLU A 98 -26.25 -2.55 -15.22
CA GLU A 98 -26.11 -3.81 -15.99
C GLU A 98 -24.62 -4.19 -16.19
N LEU A 99 -23.78 -3.24 -16.53
CA LEU A 99 -22.34 -3.47 -16.71
C LEU A 99 -21.64 -3.89 -15.40
N TYR A 100 -22.05 -3.38 -14.26
CA TYR A 100 -21.53 -3.84 -12.98
C TYR A 100 -21.94 -5.27 -12.64
N GLU A 101 -23.18 -5.68 -12.96
CA GLU A 101 -23.61 -7.07 -12.79
C GLU A 101 -22.87 -8.02 -13.73
N LEU A 102 -22.69 -7.66 -14.99
CA LEU A 102 -21.88 -8.42 -15.94
C LEU A 102 -20.41 -8.55 -15.47
N LYS A 103 -19.84 -7.45 -14.99
CA LYS A 103 -18.48 -7.46 -14.43
C LYS A 103 -18.38 -8.41 -13.24
N LYS A 104 -19.36 -8.37 -12.34
CA LYS A 104 -19.37 -9.22 -11.14
C LYS A 104 -19.48 -10.71 -11.50
N ALA A 105 -20.29 -11.05 -12.49
CA ALA A 105 -20.40 -12.43 -13.01
C ALA A 105 -19.06 -12.86 -13.61
N LEU A 106 -18.47 -12.04 -14.48
CA LEU A 106 -17.18 -12.34 -15.12
C LEU A 106 -16.04 -12.47 -14.10
N ASP A 107 -15.99 -11.62 -13.07
CA ASP A 107 -15.00 -11.71 -11.99
C ASP A 107 -15.15 -13.04 -11.20
N ALA A 108 -16.37 -13.55 -11.03
CA ALA A 108 -16.63 -14.85 -10.41
C ALA A 108 -16.14 -16.01 -11.29
N ASP A 109 -16.43 -15.98 -12.58
CA ASP A 109 -16.01 -16.99 -13.56
C ASP A 109 -14.48 -17.04 -13.69
N ILE A 110 -13.83 -15.87 -13.74
CA ILE A 110 -12.36 -15.77 -13.74
C ILE A 110 -11.78 -16.41 -12.48
N LYS A 111 -12.34 -16.10 -11.31
CA LYS A 111 -11.87 -16.65 -10.04
C LYS A 111 -12.01 -18.17 -9.98
N GLU A 112 -13.12 -18.70 -10.45
CA GLU A 112 -13.35 -20.14 -10.53
C GLU A 112 -12.32 -20.78 -11.50
N ARG A 113 -12.12 -20.17 -12.68
CA ARG A 113 -11.15 -20.64 -13.65
C ARG A 113 -9.71 -20.62 -13.13
N GLU A 114 -9.33 -19.55 -12.42
CA GLU A 114 -8.03 -19.47 -11.76
C GLU A 114 -7.83 -20.57 -10.70
N GLN A 115 -8.86 -20.88 -9.91
CA GLN A 115 -8.80 -21.96 -8.93
C GLN A 115 -8.61 -23.32 -9.60
N TYR A 116 -9.36 -23.57 -10.67
CA TYR A 116 -9.18 -24.76 -11.49
C TYR A 116 -7.75 -24.89 -12.00
N LEU A 117 -7.21 -23.85 -12.64
CA LEU A 117 -5.85 -23.86 -13.18
C LEU A 117 -4.79 -24.08 -12.07
N LYS A 118 -4.98 -23.50 -10.88
CA LYS A 118 -4.10 -23.72 -9.72
C LYS A 118 -4.12 -25.16 -9.19
N SER A 119 -5.20 -25.91 -9.45
CA SER A 119 -5.34 -27.31 -9.03
C SER A 119 -4.71 -28.32 -10.01
N LEU A 120 -4.30 -27.87 -11.19
CA LEU A 120 -3.73 -28.77 -12.21
C LEU A 120 -2.37 -29.34 -11.78
N PRO A 121 -2.06 -30.57 -12.16
CA PRO A 121 -0.73 -31.16 -11.96
C PRO A 121 0.31 -30.47 -12.85
N SER A 122 1.56 -30.48 -12.43
CA SER A 122 2.68 -29.87 -13.17
C SER A 122 2.91 -30.55 -14.56
N SER A 123 2.47 -31.79 -14.75
CA SER A 123 2.50 -32.50 -16.03
C SER A 123 1.50 -31.96 -17.06
N GLY A 124 0.59 -31.10 -16.65
CA GLY A 124 -0.53 -30.60 -17.44
C GLY A 124 -1.68 -31.62 -17.56
N VAL A 125 -2.80 -31.12 -18.05
CA VAL A 125 -4.01 -31.93 -18.34
C VAL A 125 -4.49 -31.60 -19.74
N GLN A 126 -4.74 -32.63 -20.55
CA GLN A 126 -5.35 -32.42 -21.85
C GLN A 126 -6.87 -32.15 -21.69
N VAL A 127 -7.34 -31.13 -22.33
CA VAL A 127 -8.74 -30.79 -22.41
C VAL A 127 -9.14 -30.62 -23.88
N VAL A 128 -10.37 -31.01 -24.18
CA VAL A 128 -10.95 -30.78 -25.51
C VAL A 128 -11.81 -29.55 -25.41
N ASP A 129 -11.59 -28.59 -26.30
CA ASP A 129 -12.44 -27.43 -26.42
C ASP A 129 -13.82 -27.87 -26.96
N PRO A 130 -14.92 -27.61 -26.23
CA PRO A 130 -16.24 -28.10 -26.60
C PRO A 130 -16.78 -27.45 -27.89
N ASP A 131 -16.31 -26.26 -28.25
CA ASP A 131 -16.81 -25.51 -29.38
C ASP A 131 -16.03 -25.79 -30.66
N SER A 132 -14.69 -25.89 -30.55
CA SER A 132 -13.80 -26.11 -31.70
C SER A 132 -13.41 -27.59 -31.90
N GLY A 133 -13.51 -28.42 -30.84
CA GLY A 133 -13.00 -29.78 -30.80
C GLY A 133 -11.46 -29.89 -30.72
N GLU A 134 -10.76 -28.77 -30.60
CA GLU A 134 -9.30 -28.76 -30.47
C GLU A 134 -8.84 -29.28 -29.12
N VAL A 135 -7.72 -30.04 -29.14
CA VAL A 135 -7.10 -30.54 -27.90
C VAL A 135 -6.01 -29.58 -27.46
N ALA A 136 -6.19 -29.00 -26.27
CA ALA A 136 -5.19 -28.16 -25.63
C ALA A 136 -4.65 -28.81 -24.36
N THR A 137 -3.37 -28.59 -24.05
CA THR A 137 -2.80 -28.98 -22.76
C THR A 137 -2.74 -27.77 -21.86
N LEU A 138 -3.48 -27.84 -20.74
CA LEU A 138 -3.48 -26.80 -19.71
C LEU A 138 -2.46 -27.14 -18.64
N TYR A 139 -1.71 -26.13 -18.22
CA TYR A 139 -0.72 -26.22 -17.14
C TYR A 139 -1.11 -25.34 -15.96
N PRO A 140 -0.64 -25.67 -14.74
CA PRO A 140 -0.83 -24.79 -13.61
C PRO A 140 -0.06 -23.48 -13.80
N PRO A 141 -0.53 -22.37 -13.19
CA PRO A 141 0.17 -21.09 -13.25
C PRO A 141 1.53 -21.17 -12.55
N VAL A 142 2.50 -20.42 -13.05
CA VAL A 142 3.82 -20.28 -12.41
C VAL A 142 3.66 -19.51 -11.10
N LYS A 143 4.11 -20.10 -9.99
CA LYS A 143 4.11 -19.47 -8.69
C LYS A 143 5.44 -18.77 -8.45
N THR A 144 5.41 -17.45 -8.31
CA THR A 144 6.54 -16.65 -7.86
C THR A 144 6.29 -16.16 -6.43
N SER A 145 7.32 -16.15 -5.60
CA SER A 145 7.23 -15.62 -4.24
C SER A 145 8.51 -14.91 -3.86
N THR A 146 8.39 -13.84 -3.06
CA THR A 146 9.52 -13.11 -2.48
C THR A 146 9.48 -13.30 -0.98
N THR A 147 10.65 -13.56 -0.38
CA THR A 147 10.76 -13.62 1.07
C THR A 147 10.78 -12.22 1.65
N TRP A 148 9.93 -11.97 2.63
CA TRP A 148 9.81 -10.68 3.29
C TRP A 148 9.70 -10.84 4.81
N ILE A 149 10.14 -9.83 5.55
CA ILE A 149 10.02 -9.79 7.02
C ILE A 149 8.71 -9.06 7.37
N ARG A 150 7.80 -9.77 8.05
CA ARG A 150 6.56 -9.21 8.58
C ARG A 150 6.72 -8.92 10.06
N THR A 151 6.45 -7.67 10.46
CA THR A 151 6.43 -7.26 11.87
C THR A 151 4.98 -7.11 12.33
N THR A 152 4.66 -7.67 13.50
CA THR A 152 3.36 -7.51 14.16
C THR A 152 3.60 -6.99 15.57
N PHE A 153 2.94 -5.91 15.95
CA PHE A 153 3.01 -5.36 17.30
C PHE A 153 1.80 -5.79 18.11
N ALA A 154 2.02 -6.15 19.38
CA ALA A 154 0.94 -6.35 20.34
C ALA A 154 0.15 -5.04 20.53
N LYS A 155 -1.17 -5.19 20.79
CA LYS A 155 -2.05 -4.06 21.09
C LYS A 155 -1.85 -3.60 22.53
#